data_1ed1d4f1222444b84d603f755411583a
#
_entry.id   1ed1d4f1222444b84d603f755411583a
#
_cell.length_a   1.000
_cell.length_b   1.000
_cell.length_c   1.000
_cell.angle_alpha   90.00
_cell.angle_beta   90.00
_cell.angle_gamma   90.00
#
_symmetry.space_group_name_H-M   'P 1'
#
loop_
_entity.id
_entity.type
_entity.pdbx_description
1 polymer ?
#
loop_
_entity_poly.entity_id
_entity_poly.type
_entity_poly.pdbx_seq_one_letter_code
_entity_poly.pdbx_strand_id
1 'polypeptide(L)'
;MGNIAREGQTSGLPRYLEAARYKAQWSGMPAEVYTRPDRENDYADDLNTRSHMVNYLSGGSVYNPSDKGLGVPFEMTLAFHSDAGFSKMDEWIGTLGVYTTDFNEGRLNSGVSRYTSRDLTDLVLTGLQKDISARYGIQWARRGMWNRNYSETRLPAVPSMILEILSHQNFADMKMGHDPGFKFTVARSVYKSILKFTAEMHDADYVVQPLPVT
;
A
#
# COMPACT_ATOMS: atom_id res chain seq x y z
N MET A 1 9.53 24.09 -14.35
CA MET A 1 8.38 23.59 -13.61
C MET A 1 8.84 22.33 -12.94
N GLY A 2 8.96 22.25 -11.76
CA GLY A 2 9.46 21.07 -11.06
C GLY A 2 8.37 20.38 -10.30
N ASN A 3 8.72 19.24 -9.82
CA ASN A 3 7.94 18.48 -8.90
C ASN A 3 7.89 19.16 -7.52
N ILE A 4 7.46 18.43 -6.55
CA ILE A 4 7.38 18.78 -5.14
C ILE A 4 8.66 19.50 -4.70
N ALA A 5 8.47 20.73 -4.25
CA ALA A 5 9.55 21.48 -3.65
C ALA A 5 9.78 20.96 -2.24
N ARG A 6 10.87 20.25 -2.04
CA ARG A 6 11.37 19.88 -0.74
C ARG A 6 12.67 20.62 -0.52
N GLU A 7 12.75 21.41 0.55
CA GLU A 7 13.95 22.22 0.86
C GLU A 7 14.37 23.15 -0.30
N GLY A 8 13.39 23.67 -1.06
CA GLY A 8 13.63 24.57 -2.20
C GLY A 8 14.16 23.90 -3.46
N GLN A 9 14.27 22.57 -3.47
CA GLN A 9 14.71 21.81 -4.66
C GLN A 9 13.53 21.29 -5.47
N THR A 10 13.69 21.27 -6.80
CA THR A 10 12.73 20.67 -7.72
C THR A 10 13.45 19.77 -8.71
N SER A 11 12.76 18.76 -9.23
CA SER A 11 13.32 17.83 -10.23
C SER A 11 13.52 18.46 -11.61
N GLY A 12 12.83 19.56 -11.89
CA GLY A 12 12.77 20.13 -13.23
C GLY A 12 11.74 19.46 -14.16
N LEU A 13 11.16 18.36 -13.76
CA LEU A 13 10.11 17.66 -14.52
C LEU A 13 8.73 18.27 -14.25
N PRO A 14 7.76 18.11 -15.17
CA PRO A 14 6.37 18.44 -14.89
C PRO A 14 5.84 17.66 -13.68
N ARG A 15 5.19 18.34 -12.76
CA ARG A 15 4.71 17.77 -11.51
C ARG A 15 3.75 16.59 -11.69
N TYR A 16 2.89 16.64 -12.71
CA TYR A 16 1.94 15.56 -13.01
C TYR A 16 2.61 14.22 -13.36
N LEU A 17 3.88 14.23 -13.72
CA LEU A 17 4.64 13.00 -13.98
C LEU A 17 5.22 12.37 -12.72
N GLU A 18 5.27 13.10 -11.62
CA GLU A 18 6.00 12.70 -10.42
C GLU A 18 5.14 12.65 -9.15
N ALA A 19 3.99 13.31 -9.14
CA ALA A 19 3.21 13.52 -7.94
C ALA A 19 1.75 13.07 -8.09
N ALA A 20 1.24 12.34 -7.10
CA ALA A 20 -0.15 11.90 -7.03
C ALA A 20 -1.12 13.09 -7.02
N ARG A 21 -0.76 14.17 -6.34
CA ARG A 21 -1.51 15.42 -6.32
C ARG A 21 -1.86 15.92 -7.71
N TYR A 22 -0.86 16.05 -8.57
CA TYR A 22 -1.05 16.59 -9.91
C TYR A 22 -1.75 15.62 -10.85
N LYS A 23 -1.56 14.32 -10.61
CA LYS A 23 -2.32 13.29 -11.33
C LYS A 23 -3.81 13.33 -10.97
N ALA A 24 -4.13 13.48 -9.70
CA ALA A 24 -5.52 13.62 -9.25
C ALA A 24 -6.17 14.89 -9.83
N GLN A 25 -5.47 16.02 -9.79
CA GLN A 25 -5.92 17.27 -10.41
C GLN A 25 -6.16 17.10 -11.91
N TRP A 26 -5.21 16.52 -12.62
CA TRP A 26 -5.33 16.27 -14.07
C TRP A 26 -6.47 15.32 -14.40
N SER A 27 -6.77 14.36 -13.52
CA SER A 27 -7.88 13.43 -13.68
C SER A 27 -9.25 14.03 -13.35
N GLY A 28 -9.32 15.32 -13.03
CA GLY A 28 -10.59 16.02 -12.74
C GLY A 28 -11.13 15.76 -11.35
N MET A 29 -10.31 15.26 -10.39
CA MET A 29 -10.75 15.13 -9.00
C MET A 29 -11.03 16.51 -8.39
N PRO A 30 -11.96 16.62 -7.43
CA PRO A 30 -12.22 17.88 -6.76
C PRO A 30 -11.03 18.32 -5.90
N ALA A 31 -10.95 19.63 -5.63
CA ALA A 31 -9.79 20.24 -4.97
C ALA A 31 -9.48 19.63 -3.60
N GLU A 32 -10.51 19.27 -2.83
CA GLU A 32 -10.35 18.66 -1.50
C GLU A 32 -9.61 17.31 -1.52
N VAL A 33 -9.51 16.66 -2.67
CA VAL A 33 -8.75 15.41 -2.83
C VAL A 33 -7.26 15.68 -2.92
N TYR A 34 -6.84 16.73 -3.61
CA TYR A 34 -5.44 16.93 -3.95
C TYR A 34 -4.79 18.20 -3.36
N THR A 35 -5.54 19.02 -2.62
CA THR A 35 -4.98 20.18 -1.93
C THR A 35 -5.73 20.49 -0.66
N ARG A 36 -5.06 21.15 0.30
CA ARG A 36 -5.67 21.69 1.51
C ARG A 36 -5.64 23.21 1.47
N PRO A 37 -6.77 23.86 1.74
CA PRO A 37 -6.86 25.31 1.67
C PRO A 37 -5.96 26.07 2.67
N ASP A 38 -5.54 25.38 3.74
CA ASP A 38 -4.76 25.93 4.84
C ASP A 38 -3.25 25.69 4.74
N ARG A 39 -2.79 25.01 3.69
CA ARG A 39 -1.38 24.63 3.55
C ARG A 39 -0.91 24.70 2.10
N GLU A 40 0.01 25.60 1.84
CA GLU A 40 0.77 25.63 0.59
C GLU A 40 2.01 24.71 0.70
N ASN A 41 1.76 23.40 0.72
CA ASN A 41 2.83 22.42 0.80
C ASN A 41 2.56 21.24 -0.14
N ASP A 42 3.12 21.35 -1.35
CA ASP A 42 3.01 20.32 -2.37
C ASP A 42 3.38 18.91 -1.90
N TYR A 43 4.41 18.80 -1.07
CA TYR A 43 4.86 17.52 -0.56
C TYR A 43 3.83 16.88 0.37
N ALA A 44 3.30 17.65 1.30
CA ALA A 44 2.27 17.16 2.21
C ALA A 44 0.96 16.84 1.48
N ASP A 45 0.58 17.67 0.51
CA ASP A 45 -0.59 17.43 -0.33
C ASP A 45 -0.43 16.15 -1.15
N ASP A 46 0.73 15.93 -1.76
CA ASP A 46 1.00 14.71 -2.52
C ASP A 46 0.90 13.44 -1.66
N LEU A 47 1.51 13.45 -0.48
CA LEU A 47 1.45 12.31 0.44
C LEU A 47 0.01 11.96 0.85
N ASN A 48 -0.83 12.98 1.04
CA ASN A 48 -2.20 12.79 1.49
C ASN A 48 -3.19 12.49 0.36
N THR A 49 -2.94 12.99 -0.85
CA THR A 49 -3.81 12.81 -2.03
C THR A 49 -4.18 11.36 -2.26
N ARG A 50 -3.24 10.43 -2.10
CA ARG A 50 -3.45 8.99 -2.30
C ARG A 50 -4.59 8.46 -1.42
N SER A 51 -4.54 8.80 -0.13
CA SER A 51 -5.56 8.39 0.83
C SER A 51 -6.87 9.19 0.69
N HIS A 52 -6.78 10.48 0.38
CA HIS A 52 -7.98 11.29 0.14
C HIS A 52 -8.74 10.83 -1.10
N MET A 53 -8.04 10.42 -2.15
CA MET A 53 -8.67 9.84 -3.34
C MET A 53 -9.42 8.54 -3.03
N VAL A 54 -8.83 7.65 -2.20
CA VAL A 54 -9.52 6.45 -1.73
C VAL A 54 -10.80 6.82 -0.98
N ASN A 55 -10.72 7.75 -0.03
CA ASN A 55 -11.87 8.16 0.77
C ASN A 55 -12.96 8.86 -0.06
N TYR A 56 -12.56 9.65 -1.06
CA TYR A 56 -13.49 10.30 -1.98
C TYR A 56 -14.26 9.29 -2.84
N LEU A 57 -13.61 8.22 -3.25
CA LEU A 57 -14.23 7.18 -4.07
C LEU A 57 -15.03 6.17 -3.23
N SER A 58 -14.58 5.88 -2.00
CA SER A 58 -15.08 4.74 -1.21
C SER A 58 -16.48 4.98 -0.64
N GLY A 59 -17.18 3.86 -0.36
CA GLY A 59 -18.46 3.82 0.34
C GLY A 59 -19.17 2.49 0.12
N GLY A 60 -20.04 2.10 1.03
CA GLY A 60 -20.85 0.90 0.90
C GLY A 60 -20.12 -0.44 1.15
N SER A 61 -18.85 -0.43 1.56
CA SER A 61 -18.16 -1.65 1.97
C SER A 61 -18.44 -2.01 3.43
N VAL A 62 -18.09 -3.22 3.83
CA VAL A 62 -18.19 -3.69 5.24
C VAL A 62 -17.41 -2.76 6.18
N TYR A 63 -16.27 -2.26 5.74
CA TYR A 63 -15.43 -1.36 6.54
C TYR A 63 -15.81 0.10 6.46
N ASN A 64 -16.51 0.51 5.41
CA ASN A 64 -17.01 1.86 5.22
C ASN A 64 -18.44 1.83 4.69
N PRO A 65 -19.43 1.47 5.53
CA PRO A 65 -20.83 1.33 5.11
C PRO A 65 -21.50 2.67 4.83
N SER A 66 -20.89 3.80 5.20
CA SER A 66 -21.46 5.12 4.93
C SER A 66 -21.21 5.54 3.49
N ASP A 67 -22.22 6.09 2.84
CA ASP A 67 -22.18 6.58 1.46
C ASP A 67 -21.61 8.01 1.35
N LYS A 68 -20.59 8.32 2.13
CA LYS A 68 -19.97 9.67 2.11
C LYS A 68 -19.10 9.94 0.89
N GLY A 69 -18.61 8.88 0.22
CA GLY A 69 -17.86 8.98 -1.02
C GLY A 69 -18.74 8.74 -2.23
N LEU A 70 -18.12 8.34 -3.34
CA LEU A 70 -18.84 7.96 -4.57
C LEU A 70 -19.41 6.54 -4.56
N GLY A 71 -19.39 5.87 -3.43
CA GLY A 71 -20.02 4.56 -3.25
C GLY A 71 -19.24 3.38 -3.84
N VAL A 72 -17.95 3.52 -4.13
CA VAL A 72 -17.12 2.39 -4.54
C VAL A 72 -16.80 1.54 -3.32
N PRO A 73 -17.21 0.26 -3.26
CA PRO A 73 -17.10 -0.55 -2.05
C PRO A 73 -15.70 -1.14 -1.86
N PHE A 74 -14.70 -0.28 -1.66
CA PHE A 74 -13.35 -0.71 -1.33
C PHE A 74 -13.32 -1.43 0.01
N GLU A 75 -12.69 -2.60 0.04
CA GLU A 75 -12.52 -3.41 1.25
C GLU A 75 -11.20 -3.11 1.96
N MET A 76 -10.17 -2.68 1.20
CA MET A 76 -8.84 -2.41 1.71
C MET A 76 -8.04 -1.51 0.78
N THR A 77 -6.89 -1.04 1.28
CA THR A 77 -5.87 -0.39 0.46
C THR A 77 -4.50 -0.98 0.71
N LEU A 78 -3.73 -1.15 -0.35
CA LEU A 78 -2.33 -1.53 -0.30
C LEU A 78 -1.51 -0.50 -1.07
N ALA A 79 -0.58 0.16 -0.37
CA ALA A 79 0.41 1.03 -1.00
C ALA A 79 1.68 0.23 -1.28
N PHE A 80 2.05 0.13 -2.56
CA PHE A 80 3.25 -0.60 -2.98
C PHE A 80 4.45 0.33 -2.99
N HIS A 81 5.45 -0.02 -2.19
CA HIS A 81 6.68 0.73 -2.04
C HIS A 81 7.92 -0.17 -2.21
N SER A 82 9.06 0.44 -2.29
CA SER A 82 10.36 -0.16 -2.06
C SER A 82 11.12 0.67 -1.05
N ASP A 83 11.70 0.01 -0.06
CA ASP A 83 12.40 0.64 1.05
C ASP A 83 13.87 0.94 0.74
N ALA A 84 14.50 1.75 1.58
CA ALA A 84 15.92 1.98 1.61
C ALA A 84 16.58 1.08 2.67
N GLY A 85 17.71 0.52 2.35
CA GLY A 85 18.49 -0.32 3.24
C GLY A 85 19.40 -1.26 2.46
N PHE A 86 20.53 -1.64 3.05
CA PHE A 86 21.44 -2.56 2.40
C PHE A 86 22.09 -3.49 3.42
N SER A 87 22.50 -4.68 2.98
CA SER A 87 23.36 -5.59 3.71
C SER A 87 24.76 -5.59 3.12
N LYS A 88 25.78 -5.48 3.97
CA LYS A 88 27.19 -5.61 3.57
C LYS A 88 27.55 -7.04 3.16
N MET A 89 26.75 -8.00 3.58
CA MET A 89 26.94 -9.44 3.32
C MET A 89 26.17 -9.92 2.09
N ASP A 90 25.59 -9.02 1.31
CA ASP A 90 24.71 -9.35 0.16
C ASP A 90 23.54 -10.28 0.55
N GLU A 91 23.06 -10.14 1.78
CA GLU A 91 21.89 -10.87 2.29
C GLU A 91 20.60 -10.18 1.87
N TRP A 92 19.52 -10.95 1.83
CA TRP A 92 18.19 -10.43 1.57
C TRP A 92 17.74 -9.47 2.67
N ILE A 93 17.39 -8.24 2.30
CA ILE A 93 16.66 -7.32 3.19
C ILE A 93 15.20 -7.76 3.28
N GLY A 94 14.59 -8.08 2.16
CA GLY A 94 13.27 -8.67 2.08
C GLY A 94 12.13 -7.69 2.32
N THR A 95 10.98 -8.22 2.74
CA THR A 95 9.70 -7.52 2.78
C THR A 95 9.37 -6.98 4.18
N LEU A 96 8.88 -5.75 4.24
CA LEU A 96 8.37 -5.09 5.43
C LEU A 96 6.92 -4.64 5.20
N GLY A 97 6.07 -4.77 6.20
CA GLY A 97 4.72 -4.22 6.20
C GLY A 97 4.56 -3.12 7.24
N VAL A 98 3.89 -2.04 6.87
CA VAL A 98 3.58 -0.93 7.78
C VAL A 98 2.07 -0.77 7.88
N TYR A 99 1.58 -0.55 9.09
CA TYR A 99 0.18 -0.32 9.42
C TYR A 99 0.06 0.69 10.55
N THR A 100 -1.16 1.14 10.87
CA THR A 100 -1.42 2.05 11.99
C THR A 100 -2.59 1.53 12.82
N THR A 101 -2.38 1.32 14.12
CA THR A 101 -3.45 0.93 15.06
C THR A 101 -3.80 2.00 16.09
N ASP A 102 -2.94 2.97 16.33
CA ASP A 102 -3.03 3.96 17.41
C ASP A 102 -3.62 5.32 16.99
N PHE A 103 -4.09 5.44 15.75
CA PHE A 103 -4.75 6.63 15.24
C PHE A 103 -6.28 6.55 15.44
N ASN A 104 -6.91 7.69 15.80
CA ASN A 104 -8.36 7.78 16.00
C ASN A 104 -8.88 6.71 17.00
N GLU A 105 -8.28 6.66 18.19
CA GLU A 105 -8.62 5.72 19.27
C GLU A 105 -8.61 4.25 18.84
N GLY A 106 -7.76 3.91 17.88
CA GLY A 106 -7.62 2.54 17.35
C GLY A 106 -8.77 2.11 16.43
N ARG A 107 -9.55 3.06 15.89
CA ARG A 107 -10.72 2.76 15.05
C ARG A 107 -10.66 3.43 13.69
N LEU A 108 -11.25 2.79 12.71
CA LEU A 108 -11.64 3.40 11.44
C LEU A 108 -12.84 4.33 11.66
N ASN A 109 -13.17 5.19 10.70
CA ASN A 109 -14.31 6.11 10.82
C ASN A 109 -15.66 5.38 10.98
N SER A 110 -15.77 4.16 10.52
CA SER A 110 -16.92 3.26 10.71
C SER A 110 -17.03 2.67 12.13
N GLY A 111 -16.04 2.88 12.99
CA GLY A 111 -15.97 2.25 14.30
C GLY A 111 -15.27 0.89 14.33
N VAL A 112 -14.95 0.31 13.17
CA VAL A 112 -14.19 -0.95 13.08
C VAL A 112 -12.78 -0.77 13.62
N SER A 113 -12.27 -1.78 14.32
CA SER A 113 -10.93 -1.75 14.90
C SER A 113 -9.84 -1.68 13.82
N ARG A 114 -8.83 -0.84 14.03
CA ARG A 114 -7.65 -0.77 13.16
C ARG A 114 -6.74 -1.99 13.24
N TYR A 115 -7.01 -2.93 14.14
CA TYR A 115 -6.35 -4.24 14.12
C TYR A 115 -6.60 -5.00 12.82
N THR A 116 -7.69 -4.72 12.11
CA THR A 116 -7.92 -5.26 10.75
C THR A 116 -6.80 -4.89 9.76
N SER A 117 -6.22 -3.70 9.88
CA SER A 117 -5.04 -3.30 9.08
C SER A 117 -3.79 -4.12 9.45
N ARG A 118 -3.62 -4.44 10.74
CA ARG A 118 -2.54 -5.32 11.21
C ARG A 118 -2.71 -6.73 10.65
N ASP A 119 -3.91 -7.26 10.71
CA ASP A 119 -4.22 -8.63 10.26
C ASP A 119 -4.05 -8.76 8.74
N LEU A 120 -4.50 -7.75 7.97
CA LEU A 120 -4.21 -7.65 6.53
C LEU A 120 -2.70 -7.69 6.27
N THR A 121 -1.93 -6.90 7.03
CA THR A 121 -0.47 -6.81 6.88
C THR A 121 0.21 -8.15 7.18
N ASP A 122 -0.19 -8.83 8.25
CA ASP A 122 0.34 -10.14 8.62
C ASP A 122 0.06 -11.20 7.56
N LEU A 123 -1.16 -11.21 7.04
CA LEU A 123 -1.59 -12.14 6.01
C LEU A 123 -0.77 -11.96 4.72
N VAL A 124 -0.59 -10.72 4.27
CA VAL A 124 0.18 -10.41 3.05
C VAL A 124 1.65 -10.80 3.21
N LEU A 125 2.29 -10.42 4.33
CA LEU A 125 3.70 -10.73 4.58
C LEU A 125 3.95 -12.23 4.70
N THR A 126 3.07 -12.95 5.38
CA THR A 126 3.16 -14.41 5.52
C THR A 126 3.03 -15.11 4.17
N GLY A 127 2.07 -14.66 3.35
CA GLY A 127 1.89 -15.16 1.99
C GLY A 127 3.13 -14.95 1.12
N LEU A 128 3.65 -13.73 1.12
CA LEU A 128 4.85 -13.39 0.35
C LEU A 128 6.07 -14.20 0.75
N GLN A 129 6.36 -14.28 2.06
CA GLN A 129 7.49 -15.08 2.54
C GLN A 129 7.39 -16.54 2.08
N LYS A 130 6.21 -17.15 2.25
CA LYS A 130 5.96 -18.53 1.86
C LYS A 130 6.13 -18.76 0.36
N ASP A 131 5.48 -17.93 -0.46
CA ASP A 131 5.44 -18.13 -1.91
C ASP A 131 6.79 -17.86 -2.58
N ILE A 132 7.48 -16.79 -2.16
CA ILE A 132 8.81 -16.46 -2.70
C ILE A 132 9.81 -17.54 -2.28
N SER A 133 9.81 -17.95 -1.01
CA SER A 133 10.72 -18.98 -0.54
C SER A 133 10.51 -20.31 -1.28
N ALA A 134 9.26 -20.70 -1.46
CA ALA A 134 8.93 -21.95 -2.18
C ALA A 134 9.31 -21.88 -3.67
N ARG A 135 9.10 -20.74 -4.33
CA ARG A 135 9.37 -20.58 -5.75
C ARG A 135 10.84 -20.57 -6.09
N TYR A 136 11.66 -19.95 -5.24
CA TYR A 136 13.09 -19.71 -5.51
C TYR A 136 14.03 -20.61 -4.72
N GLY A 137 13.51 -21.44 -3.83
CA GLY A 137 14.34 -22.30 -2.96
C GLY A 137 15.23 -21.51 -2.01
N ILE A 138 14.78 -20.32 -1.58
CA ILE A 138 15.53 -19.41 -0.71
C ILE A 138 14.75 -19.14 0.57
N GLN A 139 15.43 -18.63 1.59
CA GLN A 139 14.77 -18.11 2.76
C GLN A 139 14.52 -16.61 2.58
N TRP A 140 13.38 -16.24 1.99
CA TRP A 140 13.00 -14.83 1.83
C TRP A 140 12.76 -14.17 3.18
N ALA A 141 13.38 -13.03 3.40
CA ALA A 141 13.29 -12.36 4.69
C ALA A 141 11.96 -11.63 4.86
N ARG A 142 11.26 -11.95 5.94
CA ARG A 142 10.17 -11.15 6.48
C ARG A 142 10.75 -10.26 7.58
N ARG A 143 11.02 -8.99 7.25
CA ARG A 143 11.70 -8.03 8.16
C ARG A 143 10.87 -7.72 9.40
N GLY A 144 9.56 -7.62 9.26
CA GLY A 144 8.67 -7.35 10.37
C GLY A 144 7.41 -6.59 9.99
N MET A 145 6.68 -6.19 11.03
CA MET A 145 5.46 -5.42 10.95
C MET A 145 5.63 -4.16 11.80
N TRP A 146 5.57 -2.99 11.16
CA TRP A 146 5.76 -1.71 11.82
C TRP A 146 4.43 -1.01 12.05
N ASN A 147 4.09 -0.78 13.31
CA ASN A 147 3.01 0.13 13.67
C ASN A 147 3.54 1.56 13.60
N ARG A 148 3.22 2.27 12.51
CA ARG A 148 3.71 3.63 12.24
C ARG A 148 2.62 4.49 11.62
N ASN A 149 2.57 5.73 12.06
CA ASN A 149 1.55 6.70 11.68
C ASN A 149 1.92 7.42 10.36
N TYR A 150 1.82 6.72 9.23
CA TYR A 150 1.94 7.30 7.90
C TYR A 150 0.57 7.67 7.32
N SER A 151 0.54 8.62 6.38
CA SER A 151 -0.72 9.04 5.75
C SER A 151 -1.46 7.90 5.06
N GLU A 152 -0.75 7.02 4.36
CA GLU A 152 -1.31 5.87 3.63
C GLU A 152 -1.82 4.75 4.55
N THR A 153 -1.47 4.78 5.83
CA THR A 153 -1.95 3.77 6.80
C THR A 153 -2.96 4.31 7.82
N ARG A 154 -3.01 5.65 8.03
CA ARG A 154 -3.94 6.25 9.01
C ARG A 154 -5.18 6.89 8.38
N LEU A 155 -5.03 7.51 7.19
CA LEU A 155 -6.10 8.31 6.58
C LEU A 155 -7.16 7.50 5.84
N PRO A 156 -6.87 6.34 5.19
CA PRO A 156 -7.90 5.57 4.52
C PRO A 156 -9.03 5.17 5.48
N ALA A 157 -10.26 5.24 4.99
CA ALA A 157 -11.45 4.84 5.73
C ALA A 157 -11.64 3.31 5.84
N VAL A 158 -10.78 2.55 5.18
CA VAL A 158 -10.77 1.09 5.14
C VAL A 158 -9.44 0.53 5.66
N PRO A 159 -9.34 -0.77 5.99
CA PRO A 159 -8.08 -1.40 6.33
C PRO A 159 -6.98 -1.09 5.33
N SER A 160 -5.81 -0.74 5.81
CA SER A 160 -4.75 -0.19 4.96
C SER A 160 -3.36 -0.61 5.42
N MET A 161 -2.47 -0.83 4.45
CA MET A 161 -1.07 -1.12 4.70
C MET A 161 -0.16 -0.50 3.65
N ILE A 162 1.09 -0.23 4.04
CA ILE A 162 2.20 -0.05 3.12
C ILE A 162 2.95 -1.38 3.03
N LEU A 163 3.20 -1.82 1.82
CA LEU A 163 3.99 -3.00 1.52
C LEU A 163 5.33 -2.56 0.92
N GLU A 164 6.37 -2.60 1.72
CA GLU A 164 7.75 -2.46 1.25
C GLU A 164 8.21 -3.81 0.73
N ILE A 165 8.12 -4.02 -0.57
CA ILE A 165 8.32 -5.34 -1.21
C ILE A 165 9.75 -5.82 -1.03
N LEU A 166 10.70 -4.89 -1.19
CA LEU A 166 12.13 -5.14 -1.14
C LEU A 166 12.88 -3.83 -0.90
N SER A 167 14.20 -3.89 -0.70
CA SER A 167 15.04 -2.70 -0.65
C SER A 167 15.66 -2.39 -2.02
N HIS A 168 15.38 -1.18 -2.54
CA HIS A 168 15.97 -0.70 -3.79
C HIS A 168 17.45 -0.31 -3.68
N GLN A 169 18.01 -0.28 -2.47
CA GLN A 169 19.43 -0.03 -2.22
C GLN A 169 20.24 -1.32 -2.02
N ASN A 170 19.57 -2.47 -1.88
CA ASN A 170 20.22 -3.74 -1.66
C ASN A 170 20.36 -4.53 -2.96
N PHE A 171 21.60 -4.92 -3.29
CA PHE A 171 21.89 -5.59 -4.55
C PHE A 171 21.20 -6.95 -4.68
N ALA A 172 21.19 -7.75 -3.61
CA ALA A 172 20.52 -9.04 -3.59
C ALA A 172 19.01 -8.90 -3.87
N ASP A 173 18.35 -7.97 -3.17
CA ASP A 173 16.92 -7.68 -3.36
C ASP A 173 16.64 -7.19 -4.80
N MET A 174 17.49 -6.32 -5.35
CA MET A 174 17.29 -5.76 -6.68
C MET A 174 17.49 -6.76 -7.80
N LYS A 175 18.36 -7.76 -7.63
CA LYS A 175 18.42 -8.90 -8.57
C LYS A 175 17.04 -9.57 -8.70
N MET A 176 16.37 -9.79 -7.57
CA MET A 176 15.01 -10.33 -7.57
C MET A 176 14.02 -9.32 -8.15
N GLY A 177 14.13 -8.04 -7.77
CA GLY A 177 13.24 -6.98 -8.26
C GLY A 177 13.25 -6.79 -9.77
N HIS A 178 14.32 -7.15 -10.46
CA HIS A 178 14.41 -7.12 -11.93
C HIS A 178 13.87 -8.40 -12.59
N ASP A 179 13.74 -9.51 -11.85
CA ASP A 179 13.20 -10.76 -12.40
C ASP A 179 11.68 -10.67 -12.63
N PRO A 180 11.18 -10.85 -13.86
CA PRO A 180 9.75 -10.90 -14.14
C PRO A 180 9.02 -12.02 -13.39
N GLY A 181 9.67 -13.16 -13.17
CA GLY A 181 9.12 -14.27 -12.39
C GLY A 181 8.90 -13.90 -10.93
N PHE A 182 9.81 -13.13 -10.34
CA PHE A 182 9.64 -12.59 -8.99
C PHE A 182 8.44 -11.61 -8.90
N LYS A 183 8.34 -10.67 -9.84
CA LYS A 183 7.21 -9.74 -9.90
C LYS A 183 5.87 -10.47 -10.01
N PHE A 184 5.80 -11.50 -10.84
CA PHE A 184 4.62 -12.35 -10.96
C PHE A 184 4.32 -13.10 -9.65
N THR A 185 5.33 -13.66 -8.99
CA THR A 185 5.19 -14.36 -7.71
C THR A 185 4.65 -13.41 -6.62
N VAL A 186 5.21 -12.21 -6.53
CA VAL A 186 4.72 -11.16 -5.61
C VAL A 186 3.26 -10.81 -5.91
N ALA A 187 2.94 -10.49 -7.16
CA ALA A 187 1.58 -10.12 -7.55
C ALA A 187 0.56 -11.22 -7.24
N ARG A 188 0.90 -12.48 -7.55
CA ARG A 188 0.05 -13.62 -7.26
C ARG A 188 -0.10 -13.87 -5.76
N SER A 189 0.94 -13.71 -4.98
CA SER A 189 0.89 -13.88 -3.53
C SER A 189 0.01 -12.82 -2.88
N VAL A 190 0.15 -11.56 -3.28
CA VAL A 190 -0.72 -10.46 -2.84
C VAL A 190 -2.17 -10.72 -3.23
N TYR A 191 -2.42 -11.12 -4.48
CA TYR A 191 -3.76 -11.51 -4.94
C TYR A 191 -4.40 -12.60 -4.05
N LYS A 192 -3.67 -13.66 -3.73
CA LYS A 192 -4.15 -14.72 -2.82
C LYS A 192 -4.47 -14.17 -1.43
N SER A 193 -3.64 -13.28 -0.93
CA SER A 193 -3.85 -12.66 0.39
C SER A 193 -5.08 -11.75 0.39
N ILE A 194 -5.30 -10.96 -0.66
CA ILE A 194 -6.52 -10.17 -0.84
C ILE A 194 -7.74 -11.06 -0.85
N LEU A 195 -7.75 -12.11 -1.68
CA LEU A 195 -8.87 -13.06 -1.73
C LEU A 195 -9.18 -13.69 -0.37
N LYS A 196 -8.12 -14.08 0.36
CA LYS A 196 -8.30 -14.68 1.67
C LYS A 196 -8.87 -13.68 2.67
N PHE A 197 -8.32 -12.48 2.72
CA PHE A 197 -8.81 -11.42 3.60
C PHE A 197 -10.29 -11.10 3.31
N THR A 198 -10.65 -10.94 2.04
CA THR A 198 -12.02 -10.65 1.62
C THR A 198 -12.96 -11.82 1.95
N ALA A 199 -12.55 -13.06 1.67
CA ALA A 199 -13.35 -14.25 1.99
C ALA A 199 -13.65 -14.35 3.49
N GLU A 200 -12.64 -14.14 4.34
CA GLU A 200 -12.81 -14.13 5.80
C GLU A 200 -13.79 -13.04 6.28
N MET A 201 -13.76 -11.87 5.63
CA MET A 201 -14.65 -10.75 5.99
C MET A 201 -16.12 -10.97 5.58
N HIS A 202 -16.33 -11.74 4.52
CA HIS A 202 -17.67 -12.02 4.00
C HIS A 202 -18.19 -13.41 4.37
N ASP A 203 -17.48 -14.12 5.25
CA ASP A 203 -17.80 -15.52 5.62
C ASP A 203 -18.00 -16.40 4.37
N ALA A 204 -17.10 -16.23 3.40
CA ALA A 204 -17.13 -16.89 2.11
C ALA A 204 -15.97 -17.87 1.93
N ASP A 205 -16.14 -18.82 1.04
CA ASP A 205 -15.10 -19.79 0.72
C ASP A 205 -13.89 -19.10 0.07
N TYR A 206 -12.70 -19.44 0.58
CA TYR A 206 -11.44 -19.02 -0.02
C TYR A 206 -11.13 -19.90 -1.25
N VAL A 207 -11.33 -19.35 -2.44
CA VAL A 207 -11.08 -20.05 -3.70
C VAL A 207 -10.07 -19.28 -4.55
N VAL A 208 -8.95 -19.92 -4.88
CA VAL A 208 -7.92 -19.37 -5.77
C VAL A 208 -8.06 -19.96 -7.16
N GLN A 209 -8.19 -19.10 -8.15
CA GLN A 209 -8.21 -19.51 -9.55
C GLN A 209 -6.86 -20.21 -9.92
N PRO A 210 -6.90 -21.41 -10.53
CA PRO A 210 -5.68 -22.07 -10.98
C PRO A 210 -5.02 -21.23 -12.09
N LEU A 211 -3.69 -21.37 -12.21
CA LEU A 211 -3.00 -20.80 -13.36
C LEU A 211 -3.36 -21.61 -14.61
N PRO A 212 -3.48 -20.96 -15.78
CA PRO A 212 -3.59 -21.69 -17.03
C PRO A 212 -2.43 -22.68 -17.18
N VAL A 213 -2.74 -23.89 -17.56
CA VAL A 213 -1.71 -24.88 -17.94
C VAL A 213 -1.30 -24.54 -19.37
N THR A 214 -0.04 -24.13 -19.54
CA THR A 214 0.58 -23.85 -20.84
C THR A 214 1.31 -25.08 -21.37
#